data_171932846bc2fc032d61d953d2de3392
#
_entry.id   171932846bc2fc032d61d953d2de3392
#
_cell.length_a   1.000
_cell.length_b   1.000
_cell.length_c   1.000
_cell.angle_alpha   90.00
_cell.angle_beta   90.00
_cell.angle_gamma   90.00
#
_symmetry.space_group_name_H-M   'P 1'
#
loop_
_entity.id
_entity.type
_entity.pdbx_description
1 polymer ?
#
loop_
_entity_poly.entity_id
_entity_poly.type
_entity_poly.pdbx_seq_one_letter_code
_entity_poly.pdbx_strand_id
1 'polypeptide(L)'
;MSEIDLAYLPVIGRGEQINIICAMHGIKVNSLMSNPMGEDFNKDAQAPFGTIPWMKDHSNGIELNDSMAIVQYLVTKYEGPLTPQTPEEAAIMGMYWAWCQDYYSFVLSPFHDIITGHNEPFWRNLRLTDTLAEGGKETGIKNLTTLHKSRANLLERHLEKSGNVDQFLTGSKCSYADIFLFTCVRTTQETGGFGILRDELGRDPFED
;
A
#
# COMPACT_ATOMS: atom_id res chain seq x y z
N MET A 1 26.33 -1.93 9.57
CA MET A 1 26.03 -1.14 8.36
C MET A 1 24.64 -1.55 7.92
N SER A 2 23.85 -0.64 7.35
CA SER A 2 22.57 -0.96 6.70
C SER A 2 22.82 -1.80 5.43
N GLU A 3 21.86 -2.67 5.11
CA GLU A 3 21.92 -3.53 3.93
C GLU A 3 21.28 -2.86 2.73
N ILE A 4 20.26 -2.04 2.99
CA ILE A 4 19.56 -1.25 1.98
C ILE A 4 19.35 0.20 2.41
N ASP A 5 19.26 1.10 1.45
CA ASP A 5 18.63 2.41 1.58
C ASP A 5 17.21 2.35 1.05
N LEU A 6 16.27 2.95 1.77
CA LEU A 6 14.87 3.08 1.38
C LEU A 6 14.43 4.53 1.47
N ALA A 7 14.10 5.14 0.34
CA ALA A 7 13.57 6.50 0.30
C ALA A 7 12.05 6.49 0.21
N TYR A 8 11.40 7.14 1.16
CA TYR A 8 9.96 7.33 1.19
C TYR A 8 9.59 8.59 1.98
N LEU A 9 8.30 8.93 2.00
CA LEU A 9 7.75 9.99 2.83
C LEU A 9 7.56 9.52 4.29
N PRO A 10 7.54 10.43 5.27
CA PRO A 10 7.28 10.11 6.66
C PRO A 10 5.77 9.89 6.92
N VAL A 11 5.15 9.03 6.14
CA VAL A 11 3.71 8.70 6.21
C VAL A 11 3.50 7.21 6.06
N ILE A 12 2.41 6.70 6.64
CA ILE A 12 1.96 5.35 6.40
C ILE A 12 1.41 5.27 4.99
N GLY A 13 2.00 4.41 4.18
CA GLY A 13 1.65 4.24 2.77
C GLY A 13 2.46 3.13 2.12
N ARG A 14 2.71 3.24 0.82
CA ARG A 14 3.39 2.18 0.05
C ARG A 14 4.81 1.85 0.54
N GLY A 15 5.50 2.77 1.23
CA GLY A 15 6.81 2.51 1.83
C GLY A 15 6.72 1.72 3.12
N GLU A 16 5.63 1.82 3.88
CA GLU A 16 5.49 1.17 5.17
C GLU A 16 5.49 -0.36 5.06
N GLN A 17 4.82 -0.91 4.05
CA GLN A 17 4.87 -2.36 3.80
C GLN A 17 6.29 -2.86 3.59
N ILE A 18 7.16 -2.06 2.94
CA ILE A 18 8.56 -2.42 2.71
C ILE A 18 9.32 -2.46 4.03
N ASN A 19 9.12 -1.46 4.90
CA ASN A 19 9.71 -1.43 6.25
C ASN A 19 9.32 -2.65 7.08
N ILE A 20 8.03 -3.01 7.07
CA ILE A 20 7.51 -4.19 7.80
C ILE A 20 8.14 -5.47 7.24
N ILE A 21 8.18 -5.64 5.92
CA ILE A 21 8.80 -6.79 5.27
C ILE A 21 10.29 -6.88 5.62
N CYS A 22 11.02 -5.78 5.56
CA CYS A 22 12.41 -5.74 5.96
C CYS A 22 12.60 -6.17 7.42
N ALA A 23 11.78 -5.65 8.33
CA ALA A 23 11.82 -6.03 9.74
C ALA A 23 11.55 -7.52 9.95
N MET A 24 10.55 -8.10 9.27
CA MET A 24 10.22 -9.52 9.35
C MET A 24 11.33 -10.44 8.78
N HIS A 25 12.08 -9.96 7.80
CA HIS A 25 13.21 -10.68 7.19
C HIS A 25 14.56 -10.36 7.85
N GLY A 26 14.58 -9.51 8.89
CA GLY A 26 15.82 -9.11 9.58
C GLY A 26 16.75 -8.21 8.78
N ILE A 27 16.25 -7.57 7.72
CA ILE A 27 17.01 -6.69 6.82
C ILE A 27 17.20 -5.32 7.49
N LYS A 28 18.42 -4.83 7.54
CA LYS A 28 18.75 -3.51 8.13
C LYS A 28 18.54 -2.41 7.10
N VAL A 29 17.58 -1.54 7.36
CA VAL A 29 17.21 -0.42 6.51
C VAL A 29 17.83 0.88 7.01
N ASN A 30 18.40 1.65 6.08
CA ASN A 30 18.68 3.07 6.27
C ASN A 30 17.53 3.85 5.58
N SER A 31 16.67 4.47 6.39
CA SER A 31 15.55 5.25 5.88
C SER A 31 16.01 6.64 5.46
N LEU A 32 15.78 6.95 4.19
CA LEU A 32 16.03 8.27 3.62
C LEU A 32 14.69 8.99 3.50
N MET A 33 14.60 10.19 4.05
CA MET A 33 13.40 11.00 3.94
C MET A 33 13.35 11.64 2.55
N SER A 34 12.39 11.26 1.74
CA SER A 34 12.07 11.97 0.52
C SER A 34 11.13 13.12 0.86
N ASN A 35 11.71 14.27 1.16
CA ASN A 35 10.95 15.50 1.31
C ASN A 35 10.75 16.13 -0.08
N PRO A 36 9.59 16.72 -0.41
CA PRO A 36 9.44 17.56 -1.60
C PRO A 36 10.49 18.69 -1.66
N MET A 37 11.07 19.06 -0.53
CA MET A 37 12.13 20.07 -0.41
C MET A 37 13.56 19.50 -0.46
N GLY A 38 13.76 18.18 -0.57
CA GLY A 38 14.99 17.58 -1.10
C GLY A 38 16.19 17.50 -0.19
N GLU A 39 16.03 17.35 1.14
CA GLU A 39 17.23 17.37 2.03
C GLU A 39 17.98 16.03 2.02
N ASP A 40 17.30 14.87 2.06
CA ASP A 40 17.99 13.57 2.12
C ASP A 40 17.96 12.81 0.79
N PHE A 41 16.89 12.95 0.01
CA PHE A 41 16.70 12.24 -1.25
C PHE A 41 15.89 13.05 -2.25
N ASN A 42 16.49 13.38 -3.38
CA ASN A 42 15.82 14.03 -4.49
C ASN A 42 15.34 12.97 -5.50
N LYS A 43 14.06 12.61 -5.44
CA LYS A 43 13.47 11.59 -6.29
C LYS A 43 13.61 11.88 -7.79
N ASP A 44 13.50 13.14 -8.20
CA ASP A 44 13.54 13.53 -9.61
C ASP A 44 14.94 13.40 -10.21
N ALA A 45 15.98 13.51 -9.37
CA ALA A 45 17.37 13.36 -9.80
C ALA A 45 17.94 11.94 -9.58
N GLN A 46 17.43 11.21 -8.60
CA GLN A 46 18.06 9.96 -8.14
C GLN A 46 17.21 8.71 -8.44
N ALA A 47 15.87 8.84 -8.48
CA ALA A 47 15.02 7.70 -8.76
C ALA A 47 14.83 7.49 -10.26
N PRO A 48 14.93 6.25 -10.79
CA PRO A 48 14.81 5.96 -12.21
C PRO A 48 13.56 6.52 -12.90
N PHE A 49 12.44 6.58 -12.18
CA PHE A 49 11.16 7.07 -12.69
C PHE A 49 10.66 8.33 -11.97
N GLY A 50 11.52 9.02 -11.19
CA GLY A 50 11.12 10.21 -10.43
C GLY A 50 10.04 9.92 -9.37
N THR A 51 9.90 8.68 -8.93
CA THR A 51 8.87 8.25 -7.96
C THR A 51 9.48 7.58 -6.74
N ILE A 52 8.69 7.50 -5.68
CA ILE A 52 8.99 6.77 -4.45
C ILE A 52 7.85 5.79 -4.14
N PRO A 53 8.10 4.66 -3.46
CA PRO A 53 9.37 4.29 -2.81
C PRO A 53 10.49 4.01 -3.81
N TRP A 54 11.70 4.32 -3.40
CA TRP A 54 12.95 3.93 -4.07
C TRP A 54 13.83 3.18 -3.08
N MET A 55 14.56 2.20 -3.56
CA MET A 55 15.46 1.37 -2.77
C MET A 55 16.78 1.16 -3.48
N LYS A 56 17.87 1.13 -2.72
CA LYS A 56 19.18 0.67 -3.16
C LYS A 56 19.66 -0.44 -2.26
N ASP A 57 20.05 -1.56 -2.85
CA ASP A 57 20.71 -2.66 -2.13
C ASP A 57 22.23 -2.51 -2.23
N HIS A 58 22.88 -2.35 -1.07
CA HIS A 58 24.32 -2.13 -1.00
C HIS A 58 25.16 -3.37 -1.33
N SER A 59 24.57 -4.57 -1.27
CA SER A 59 25.32 -5.83 -1.53
C SER A 59 25.63 -6.03 -3.01
N ASN A 60 24.86 -5.45 -3.91
CA ASN A 60 25.03 -5.62 -5.36
C ASN A 60 24.81 -4.32 -6.16
N GLY A 61 24.44 -3.22 -5.48
CA GLY A 61 24.25 -1.91 -6.08
C GLY A 61 22.98 -1.75 -6.89
N ILE A 62 22.03 -2.72 -6.86
CA ILE A 62 20.76 -2.57 -7.58
C ILE A 62 19.94 -1.44 -7.00
N GLU A 63 19.31 -0.68 -7.88
CA GLU A 63 18.37 0.39 -7.53
C GLU A 63 17.01 0.07 -8.14
N LEU A 64 15.97 0.13 -7.32
CA LEU A 64 14.61 -0.20 -7.72
C LEU A 64 13.65 0.93 -7.35
N ASN A 65 12.69 1.16 -8.22
CA ASN A 65 11.48 1.92 -7.95
C ASN A 65 10.28 0.99 -7.98
N ASP A 66 9.17 1.50 -7.47
CA ASP A 66 7.90 0.83 -7.32
C ASP A 66 7.86 -0.21 -6.20
N SER A 67 6.82 -0.09 -5.38
CA SER A 67 6.69 -0.92 -4.18
C SER A 67 6.60 -2.41 -4.47
N MET A 68 5.96 -2.81 -5.58
CA MET A 68 5.85 -4.22 -5.93
C MET A 68 7.20 -4.81 -6.36
N ALA A 69 7.94 -4.08 -7.21
CA ALA A 69 9.25 -4.51 -7.64
C ALA A 69 10.21 -4.67 -6.46
N ILE A 70 10.17 -3.70 -5.53
CA ILE A 70 10.98 -3.74 -4.30
C ILE A 70 10.58 -4.95 -3.43
N VAL A 71 9.29 -5.14 -3.16
CA VAL A 71 8.79 -6.26 -2.34
C VAL A 71 9.18 -7.61 -2.95
N GLN A 72 8.92 -7.81 -4.24
CA GLN A 72 9.28 -9.05 -4.93
C GLN A 72 10.78 -9.34 -4.88
N TYR A 73 11.61 -8.31 -5.06
CA TYR A 73 13.05 -8.44 -4.94
C TYR A 73 13.46 -8.86 -3.51
N LEU A 74 12.94 -8.17 -2.49
CA LEU A 74 13.30 -8.43 -1.09
C LEU A 74 12.92 -9.85 -0.65
N VAL A 75 11.68 -10.28 -0.89
CA VAL A 75 11.22 -11.62 -0.48
C VAL A 75 11.86 -12.75 -1.28
N THR A 76 12.42 -12.45 -2.45
CA THR A 76 13.15 -13.44 -3.27
C THR A 76 14.62 -13.54 -2.87
N LYS A 77 15.26 -12.39 -2.63
CA LYS A 77 16.68 -12.33 -2.30
C LYS A 77 16.98 -12.69 -0.86
N TYR A 78 16.18 -12.16 0.06
CA TYR A 78 16.34 -12.36 1.50
C TYR A 78 15.31 -13.39 1.95
N GLU A 79 15.72 -14.66 2.05
CA GLU A 79 14.82 -15.71 2.53
C GLU A 79 14.28 -15.38 3.93
N GLY A 80 13.00 -15.62 4.14
CA GLY A 80 12.32 -15.28 5.39
C GLY A 80 10.88 -15.77 5.44
N PRO A 81 10.12 -15.36 6.45
CA PRO A 81 8.78 -15.87 6.69
C PRO A 81 7.77 -15.56 5.57
N LEU A 82 8.02 -14.51 4.77
CA LEU A 82 7.13 -14.08 3.70
C LEU A 82 7.58 -14.58 2.31
N THR A 83 8.65 -15.36 2.22
CA THR A 83 9.16 -15.89 0.96
C THR A 83 8.21 -16.97 0.43
N PRO A 84 7.68 -16.83 -0.80
CA PRO A 84 6.89 -17.89 -1.42
C PRO A 84 7.77 -19.11 -1.72
N GLN A 85 7.25 -20.29 -1.45
CA GLN A 85 8.00 -21.53 -1.59
C GLN A 85 7.82 -22.19 -2.96
N THR A 86 6.76 -21.80 -3.68
CA THR A 86 6.46 -22.30 -5.03
C THR A 86 6.02 -21.16 -5.95
N PRO A 87 6.11 -21.35 -7.27
CA PRO A 87 5.57 -20.40 -8.23
C PRO A 87 4.06 -20.14 -8.05
N GLU A 88 3.30 -21.15 -7.61
CA GLU A 88 1.86 -21.03 -7.36
C GLU A 88 1.61 -20.13 -6.14
N GLU A 89 2.36 -20.32 -5.04
CA GLU A 89 2.30 -19.40 -3.89
C GLU A 89 2.65 -17.97 -4.31
N ALA A 90 3.72 -17.78 -5.07
CA ALA A 90 4.11 -16.46 -5.55
C ALA A 90 3.01 -15.82 -6.41
N ALA A 91 2.36 -16.59 -7.27
CA ALA A 91 1.26 -16.11 -8.11
C ALA A 91 0.04 -15.71 -7.29
N ILE A 92 -0.36 -16.53 -6.30
CA ILE A 92 -1.49 -16.22 -5.41
C ILE A 92 -1.20 -14.98 -4.56
N MET A 93 -0.02 -14.90 -3.94
CA MET A 93 0.40 -13.71 -3.19
C MET A 93 0.40 -12.46 -4.07
N GLY A 94 0.93 -12.57 -5.29
CA GLY A 94 0.93 -11.49 -6.27
C GLY A 94 -0.47 -11.04 -6.68
N MET A 95 -1.42 -11.97 -6.82
CA MET A 95 -2.84 -11.67 -7.12
C MET A 95 -3.47 -10.82 -6.00
N TYR A 96 -3.32 -11.23 -4.74
CA TYR A 96 -3.84 -10.45 -3.61
C TYR A 96 -3.12 -9.10 -3.46
N TRP A 97 -1.80 -9.09 -3.68
CA TRP A 97 -1.04 -7.85 -3.65
C TRP A 97 -1.55 -6.86 -4.72
N ALA A 98 -1.80 -7.35 -5.95
CA ALA A 98 -2.35 -6.52 -7.02
C ALA A 98 -3.75 -5.98 -6.67
N TRP A 99 -4.59 -6.79 -6.02
CA TRP A 99 -5.88 -6.32 -5.51
C TRP A 99 -5.71 -5.19 -4.47
N CYS A 100 -4.79 -5.34 -3.52
CA CYS A 100 -4.48 -4.29 -2.54
C CYS A 100 -3.95 -3.01 -3.22
N GLN A 101 -3.13 -3.15 -4.26
CA GLN A 101 -2.61 -2.03 -5.04
C GLN A 101 -3.72 -1.25 -5.74
N ASP A 102 -4.67 -1.95 -6.36
CA ASP A 102 -5.85 -1.34 -6.97
C ASP A 102 -6.71 -0.65 -5.92
N TYR A 103 -6.97 -1.32 -4.79
CA TYR A 103 -7.72 -0.75 -3.69
C TYR A 103 -7.07 0.53 -3.16
N TYR A 104 -5.76 0.51 -2.93
CA TYR A 104 -4.99 1.68 -2.51
C TYR A 104 -5.10 2.82 -3.53
N SER A 105 -4.93 2.52 -4.80
CA SER A 105 -4.89 3.54 -5.87
C SER A 105 -6.25 4.13 -6.19
N PHE A 106 -7.31 3.32 -6.17
CA PHE A 106 -8.64 3.73 -6.62
C PHE A 106 -9.59 4.11 -5.50
N VAL A 107 -9.31 3.71 -4.27
CA VAL A 107 -10.14 4.00 -3.10
C VAL A 107 -9.41 4.89 -2.11
N LEU A 108 -8.28 4.41 -1.57
CA LEU A 108 -7.63 5.08 -0.45
C LEU A 108 -6.97 6.39 -0.83
N SER A 109 -6.25 6.45 -1.94
CA SER A 109 -5.57 7.66 -2.36
C SER A 109 -6.57 8.79 -2.70
N PRO A 110 -7.61 8.57 -3.53
CA PRO A 110 -8.65 9.58 -3.75
C PRO A 110 -9.40 9.96 -2.48
N PHE A 111 -9.62 9.02 -1.57
CA PHE A 111 -10.30 9.28 -0.30
C PHE A 111 -9.49 10.23 0.58
N HIS A 112 -8.18 9.99 0.69
CA HIS A 112 -7.26 10.89 1.38
C HIS A 112 -7.30 12.30 0.77
N ASP A 113 -7.21 12.43 -0.56
CA ASP A 113 -7.22 13.71 -1.25
C ASP A 113 -8.50 14.50 -1.00
N ILE A 114 -9.65 13.82 -1.05
CA ILE A 114 -10.97 14.46 -0.83
C ILE A 114 -11.15 14.91 0.62
N ILE A 115 -10.69 14.08 1.60
CA ILE A 115 -10.83 14.42 3.02
C ILE A 115 -9.94 15.59 3.40
N THR A 116 -8.66 15.51 3.04
CA THR A 116 -7.65 16.48 3.48
C THR A 116 -7.70 17.78 2.70
N GLY A 117 -8.31 17.76 1.53
CA GLY A 117 -8.30 18.91 0.61
C GLY A 117 -6.90 19.20 0.06
N HIS A 118 -5.99 18.26 0.17
CA HIS A 118 -4.64 18.40 -0.35
C HIS A 118 -4.66 18.36 -1.87
N ASN A 119 -4.59 19.56 -2.46
CA ASN A 119 -4.44 19.74 -3.91
C ASN A 119 -2.98 19.61 -4.37
N GLU A 120 -2.15 18.90 -3.63
CA GLU A 120 -0.76 18.75 -4.00
C GLU A 120 -0.66 17.87 -5.25
N PRO A 121 -0.04 18.36 -6.33
CA PRO A 121 0.09 17.62 -7.61
C PRO A 121 0.77 16.27 -7.45
N PHE A 122 1.48 16.09 -6.35
CA PHE A 122 2.32 14.95 -6.02
C PHE A 122 1.54 13.67 -5.68
N TRP A 123 0.34 13.80 -5.06
CA TRP A 123 -0.50 12.67 -4.62
C TRP A 123 -1.63 12.34 -5.59
N ARG A 124 -1.85 13.22 -6.51
CA ARG A 124 -3.06 13.30 -7.31
C ARG A 124 -3.04 12.28 -8.45
N ASN A 125 -3.79 11.22 -8.31
CA ASN A 125 -4.42 10.62 -9.49
C ASN A 125 -5.55 11.57 -9.93
N LEU A 126 -5.13 12.74 -10.45
CA LEU A 126 -5.90 13.94 -10.69
C LEU A 126 -7.28 13.70 -11.32
N ARG A 127 -7.31 12.79 -12.30
CA ARG A 127 -8.54 12.53 -13.08
C ARG A 127 -9.56 11.74 -12.29
N LEU A 128 -9.13 10.76 -11.52
CA LEU A 128 -10.05 9.92 -10.76
C LEU A 128 -10.64 10.69 -9.58
N THR A 129 -9.81 11.42 -8.83
CA THR A 129 -10.27 12.25 -7.71
C THR A 129 -11.25 13.31 -8.18
N ASP A 130 -10.93 14.04 -9.25
CA ASP A 130 -11.79 15.06 -9.82
C ASP A 130 -13.12 14.47 -10.31
N THR A 131 -13.09 13.32 -10.99
CA THR A 131 -14.31 12.64 -11.47
C THR A 131 -15.17 12.15 -10.30
N LEU A 132 -14.58 11.57 -9.28
CA LEU A 132 -15.31 11.08 -8.10
C LEU A 132 -15.90 12.21 -7.27
N ALA A 133 -15.22 13.35 -7.22
CA ALA A 133 -15.64 14.53 -6.48
C ALA A 133 -16.46 15.54 -7.34
N GLU A 134 -16.81 15.18 -8.58
CA GLU A 134 -17.71 15.98 -9.40
C GLU A 134 -19.05 16.17 -8.67
N GLY A 135 -19.38 17.41 -8.32
CA GLY A 135 -20.52 17.74 -7.45
C GLY A 135 -20.16 18.00 -5.98
N GLY A 136 -18.85 18.00 -5.64
CA GLY A 136 -18.32 18.41 -4.34
C GLY A 136 -17.90 17.27 -3.41
N LYS A 137 -17.36 17.67 -2.26
CA LYS A 137 -16.74 16.75 -1.28
C LYS A 137 -17.69 15.64 -0.80
N GLU A 138 -18.95 15.99 -0.48
CA GLU A 138 -19.93 14.99 -0.02
C GLU A 138 -20.22 13.93 -1.09
N THR A 139 -20.37 14.36 -2.34
CA THR A 139 -20.55 13.45 -3.47
C THR A 139 -19.33 12.54 -3.64
N GLY A 140 -18.11 13.09 -3.51
CA GLY A 140 -16.88 12.34 -3.56
C GLY A 140 -16.79 11.25 -2.49
N ILE A 141 -17.10 11.59 -1.24
CA ILE A 141 -17.15 10.65 -0.11
C ILE A 141 -18.15 9.52 -0.39
N LYS A 142 -19.37 9.86 -0.83
CA LYS A 142 -20.39 8.85 -1.15
C LYS A 142 -19.96 7.91 -2.27
N ASN A 143 -19.36 8.43 -3.34
CA ASN A 143 -18.87 7.64 -4.45
C ASN A 143 -17.77 6.68 -4.01
N LEU A 144 -16.81 7.17 -3.21
CA LEU A 144 -15.74 6.36 -2.66
C LEU A 144 -16.22 5.30 -1.68
N THR A 145 -17.19 5.63 -0.82
CA THR A 145 -17.83 4.65 0.08
C THR A 145 -18.51 3.54 -0.72
N THR A 146 -19.16 3.88 -1.81
CA THR A 146 -19.78 2.89 -2.71
C THR A 146 -18.73 1.99 -3.36
N LEU A 147 -17.61 2.57 -3.80
CA LEU A 147 -16.51 1.83 -4.40
C LEU A 147 -15.80 0.94 -3.35
N HIS A 148 -15.58 1.45 -2.14
CA HIS A 148 -15.07 0.67 -1.01
C HIS A 148 -15.93 -0.56 -0.76
N LYS A 149 -17.26 -0.39 -0.55
CA LYS A 149 -18.20 -1.50 -0.35
C LYS A 149 -18.10 -2.56 -1.46
N SER A 150 -18.09 -2.11 -2.69
CA SER A 150 -18.01 -3.02 -3.85
C SER A 150 -16.72 -3.84 -3.82
N ARG A 151 -15.58 -3.22 -3.51
CA ARG A 151 -14.27 -3.89 -3.48
C ARG A 151 -14.14 -4.81 -2.28
N ALA A 152 -14.55 -4.37 -1.08
CA ALA A 152 -14.54 -5.19 0.13
C ALA A 152 -15.39 -6.45 -0.06
N ASN A 153 -16.64 -6.32 -0.51
CA ASN A 153 -17.53 -7.46 -0.76
C ASN A 153 -16.98 -8.46 -1.79
N LEU A 154 -16.16 -8.01 -2.75
CA LEU A 154 -15.50 -8.92 -3.69
C LEU A 154 -14.40 -9.74 -3.00
N LEU A 155 -13.63 -9.12 -2.12
CA LEU A 155 -12.59 -9.80 -1.34
C LEU A 155 -13.23 -10.80 -0.37
N GLU A 156 -14.23 -10.36 0.42
CA GLU A 156 -14.95 -11.21 1.37
C GLU A 156 -15.50 -12.48 0.69
N ARG A 157 -16.26 -12.33 -0.38
CA ARG A 157 -16.80 -13.48 -1.13
C ARG A 157 -15.71 -14.42 -1.67
N HIS A 158 -14.54 -13.87 -2.01
CA HIS A 158 -13.42 -14.69 -2.46
C HIS A 158 -12.82 -15.47 -1.29
N LEU A 159 -12.65 -14.82 -0.13
CA LEU A 159 -12.15 -15.46 1.09
C LEU A 159 -13.12 -16.55 1.61
N GLU A 160 -14.43 -16.29 1.58
CA GLU A 160 -15.46 -17.30 1.91
C GLU A 160 -15.34 -18.54 1.03
N LYS A 161 -15.22 -18.36 -0.29
CA LYS A 161 -15.08 -19.46 -1.25
C LYS A 161 -13.79 -20.25 -1.07
N SER A 162 -12.70 -19.59 -0.69
CA SER A 162 -11.40 -20.24 -0.45
C SER A 162 -11.27 -20.83 0.95
N GLY A 163 -12.22 -20.55 1.87
CA GLY A 163 -12.17 -20.99 3.26
C GLY A 163 -11.17 -20.22 4.12
N ASN A 164 -10.78 -19.01 3.71
CA ASN A 164 -9.75 -18.21 4.37
C ASN A 164 -10.32 -17.04 5.19
N VAL A 165 -11.61 -17.04 5.55
CA VAL A 165 -12.25 -15.91 6.26
C VAL A 165 -11.55 -15.58 7.58
N ASP A 166 -11.19 -16.62 8.35
CA ASP A 166 -10.51 -16.46 9.65
C ASP A 166 -9.00 -16.70 9.57
N GLN A 167 -8.40 -16.48 8.40
CA GLN A 167 -7.00 -16.75 8.14
C GLN A 167 -6.35 -15.57 7.40
N PHE A 168 -5.07 -15.71 7.07
CA PHE A 168 -4.41 -14.79 6.14
C PHE A 168 -4.97 -14.96 4.72
N LEU A 169 -4.76 -13.97 3.86
CA LEU A 169 -5.26 -13.97 2.47
C LEU A 169 -4.93 -15.27 1.71
N THR A 170 -3.78 -15.84 2.00
CA THR A 170 -3.28 -17.07 1.35
C THR A 170 -3.47 -18.34 2.20
N GLY A 171 -4.22 -18.28 3.30
CA GLY A 171 -4.46 -19.39 4.21
C GLY A 171 -3.73 -19.25 5.55
N SER A 172 -3.08 -20.31 6.04
CA SER A 172 -2.52 -20.35 7.39
C SER A 172 -1.23 -19.55 7.61
N LYS A 173 -0.63 -19.02 6.54
CA LYS A 173 0.64 -18.26 6.62
C LYS A 173 0.45 -16.83 6.18
N CYS A 174 1.02 -15.89 6.95
CA CYS A 174 1.12 -14.49 6.55
C CYS A 174 1.91 -14.37 5.25
N SER A 175 1.43 -13.52 4.35
CA SER A 175 2.06 -13.19 3.08
C SER A 175 2.41 -11.70 3.01
N TYR A 176 3.23 -11.32 2.05
CA TYR A 176 3.48 -9.89 1.81
C TYR A 176 2.23 -9.14 1.33
N ALA A 177 1.22 -9.84 0.82
CA ALA A 177 -0.07 -9.24 0.49
C ALA A 177 -0.87 -8.87 1.74
N ASP A 178 -0.81 -9.69 2.81
CA ASP A 178 -1.40 -9.36 4.11
C ASP A 178 -0.78 -8.11 4.72
N ILE A 179 0.55 -7.97 4.58
CA ILE A 179 1.26 -6.75 5.02
C ILE A 179 0.76 -5.53 4.25
N PHE A 180 0.50 -5.65 2.96
CA PHE A 180 -0.05 -4.54 2.19
C PHE A 180 -1.49 -4.23 2.58
N LEU A 181 -2.34 -5.23 2.77
CA LEU A 181 -3.70 -5.03 3.27
C LEU A 181 -3.69 -4.33 4.63
N PHE A 182 -2.84 -4.79 5.56
CA PHE A 182 -2.63 -4.12 6.85
C PHE A 182 -2.24 -2.65 6.67
N THR A 183 -1.32 -2.36 5.75
CA THR A 183 -0.91 -0.98 5.44
C THR A 183 -2.09 -0.15 4.90
N CYS A 184 -2.95 -0.73 4.06
CA CYS A 184 -4.16 -0.08 3.58
C CYS A 184 -5.10 0.29 4.75
N VAL A 185 -5.35 -0.64 5.67
CA VAL A 185 -6.16 -0.40 6.88
C VAL A 185 -5.56 0.71 7.73
N ARG A 186 -4.26 0.63 8.02
CA ARG A 186 -3.53 1.65 8.78
C ARG A 186 -3.60 3.03 8.14
N THR A 187 -3.40 3.12 6.82
CA THR A 187 -3.53 4.39 6.08
C THR A 187 -4.91 4.99 6.27
N THR A 188 -5.96 4.18 6.20
CA THR A 188 -7.34 4.64 6.40
C THR A 188 -7.56 5.16 7.82
N GLN A 189 -7.02 4.50 8.84
CA GLN A 189 -7.10 4.92 10.24
C GLN A 189 -6.40 6.27 10.47
N GLU A 190 -5.16 6.39 10.03
CA GLU A 190 -4.31 7.59 10.26
C GLU A 190 -4.85 8.82 9.51
N THR A 191 -5.48 8.66 8.37
CA THR A 191 -6.07 9.76 7.61
C THR A 191 -7.43 10.23 8.13
N GLY A 192 -7.97 9.59 9.19
CA GLY A 192 -9.32 9.85 9.70
C GLY A 192 -10.44 9.34 8.79
N GLY A 193 -10.09 8.65 7.70
CA GLY A 193 -11.02 8.05 6.75
C GLY A 193 -11.91 6.98 7.38
N PHE A 194 -11.40 6.33 8.41
CA PHE A 194 -12.12 5.32 9.19
C PHE A 194 -13.41 5.86 9.81
N GLY A 195 -13.34 7.04 10.47
CA GLY A 195 -14.52 7.68 11.06
C GLY A 195 -15.57 8.03 10.01
N ILE A 196 -15.14 8.55 8.87
CA ILE A 196 -16.05 8.92 7.77
C ILE A 196 -16.69 7.66 7.15
N LEU A 197 -15.91 6.61 6.90
CA LEU A 197 -16.44 5.35 6.38
C LEU A 197 -17.43 4.73 7.37
N ARG A 198 -17.12 4.73 8.67
CA ARG A 198 -18.02 4.24 9.72
C ARG A 198 -19.34 5.01 9.74
N ASP A 199 -19.29 6.32 9.70
CA ASP A 199 -20.50 7.18 9.74
C ASP A 199 -21.36 6.97 8.48
N GLU A 200 -20.76 6.85 7.32
CA GLU A 200 -21.47 6.58 6.06
C GLU A 200 -21.97 5.12 5.93
N LEU A 201 -21.29 4.17 6.54
CA LEU A 201 -21.67 2.76 6.53
C LEU A 201 -22.67 2.42 7.64
N GLY A 202 -22.76 3.26 8.69
CA GLY A 202 -23.52 2.99 9.90
C GLY A 202 -22.93 1.87 10.78
N ARG A 203 -21.72 1.41 10.47
CA ARG A 203 -20.94 0.40 11.18
C ARG A 203 -19.45 0.62 11.01
N ASP A 204 -18.63 0.02 11.85
CA ASP A 204 -17.19 -0.02 11.61
C ASP A 204 -16.89 -0.78 10.31
N PRO A 205 -16.15 -0.18 9.35
CA PRO A 205 -15.85 -0.83 8.07
C PRO A 205 -14.95 -2.07 8.20
N PHE A 206 -14.39 -2.32 9.40
CA PHE A 206 -13.46 -3.42 9.66
C PHE A 206 -13.81 -4.20 10.96
N GLU A 207 -15.01 -3.96 11.54
CA GLU A 207 -15.62 -4.79 12.57
C GLU A 207 -16.55 -5.81 11.90
N ASP A 208 -16.04 -6.97 11.62
CA ASP A 208 -16.77 -8.26 11.58
C ASP A 208 -15.78 -9.39 11.80
#